data_268e727b118a41eaadfed2ca578a91a6
#
_entry.id   268e727b118a41eaadfed2ca578a91a6
#
_cell.length_a   1.000
_cell.length_b   1.000
_cell.length_c   1.000
_cell.angle_alpha   90.00
_cell.angle_beta   90.00
_cell.angle_gamma   90.00
#
_symmetry.space_group_name_H-M   'P 1'
#
loop_
_entity.id
_entity.type
_entity.pdbx_description
1 polymer ?
#
loop_
_entity_poly.entity_id
_entity_poly.type
_entity_poly.pdbx_seq_one_letter_code
_entity_poly.pdbx_strand_id
1 'polypeptide(L)'
;MMNMTNNIRNLSVVAHVDHGKSTLTDALVSKAGIISKKAAGDARFTDTRADEQERCITIKSTGISLYFEYDPETIDKQAEKATPAEGEEEAEENVEIKHNSYLINLIDSPGHVDFSSEVTAALRVTDGALVVVDSVGGVCVQTETVLRQALTERIRPVLMCNKLDRVISELQLDPEEAYHKLMKSVESVNVIIATYPDEAVGDIQVYPQHGTVAFGSGLQQWGFTLRKFARMYSKKFGIEESRMMERLWGDYFFDADNKKWAKTDHKDERKA
;
A
#
# COMPACT_ATOMS: atom_id res chain seq x y z
N MET A 1 18.32 17.47 -4.48
CA MET A 1 17.60 16.26 -4.89
C MET A 1 17.85 15.84 -6.33
N MET A 2 17.81 16.73 -7.31
CA MET A 2 18.01 16.34 -8.73
C MET A 2 19.33 15.61 -9.00
N ASN A 3 20.36 15.80 -8.19
CA ASN A 3 21.65 15.10 -8.30
C ASN A 3 21.67 13.72 -7.61
N MET A 4 20.58 13.34 -6.92
CA MET A 4 20.45 12.05 -6.20
C MET A 4 19.48 11.15 -6.97
N THR A 5 19.88 10.74 -8.17
CA THR A 5 19.03 9.93 -9.08
C THR A 5 18.54 8.62 -8.43
N ASN A 6 19.34 8.04 -7.54
CA ASN A 6 18.97 6.82 -6.81
C ASN A 6 17.81 7.01 -5.83
N ASN A 7 17.43 8.25 -5.50
CA ASN A 7 16.35 8.58 -4.59
C ASN A 7 15.10 9.09 -5.33
N ILE A 8 15.09 9.03 -6.65
CA ILE A 8 13.92 9.33 -7.46
C ILE A 8 13.23 8.04 -7.83
N ARG A 9 11.90 8.00 -7.67
CA ARG A 9 11.06 6.86 -8.04
C ARG A 9 9.86 7.34 -8.84
N ASN A 10 9.60 6.66 -9.94
CA ASN A 10 8.42 6.92 -10.78
C ASN A 10 7.44 5.78 -10.55
N LEU A 11 6.25 6.11 -10.07
CA LEU A 11 5.23 5.14 -9.66
C LEU A 11 3.92 5.43 -10.38
N SER A 12 3.40 4.46 -11.13
CA SER A 12 2.05 4.54 -11.70
C SER A 12 1.03 3.94 -10.74
N VAL A 13 -0.09 4.62 -10.54
CA VAL A 13 -1.23 4.08 -9.77
C VAL A 13 -2.24 3.52 -10.75
N VAL A 14 -2.53 2.24 -10.59
CA VAL A 14 -3.43 1.48 -11.46
C VAL A 14 -4.48 0.74 -10.65
N ALA A 15 -5.71 0.74 -11.13
CA ALA A 15 -6.83 0.10 -10.44
C ALA A 15 -7.98 -0.21 -11.39
N HIS A 16 -8.85 -1.13 -10.98
CA HIS A 16 -10.20 -1.20 -11.54
C HIS A 16 -11.01 0.06 -11.19
N VAL A 17 -12.02 0.39 -11.99
CA VAL A 17 -12.98 1.47 -11.69
C VAL A 17 -13.56 1.25 -10.30
N ASP A 18 -13.75 2.32 -9.55
CA ASP A 18 -14.30 2.33 -8.18
C ASP A 18 -13.47 1.60 -7.10
N HIS A 19 -12.25 1.14 -7.38
CA HIS A 19 -11.36 0.59 -6.34
C HIS A 19 -10.70 1.67 -5.45
N GLY A 20 -11.00 2.95 -5.71
CA GLY A 20 -10.57 4.08 -4.89
C GLY A 20 -9.17 4.60 -5.23
N LYS A 21 -8.78 4.49 -6.51
CA LYS A 21 -7.51 5.01 -7.03
C LYS A 21 -7.34 6.51 -6.75
N SER A 22 -8.25 7.35 -7.22
CA SER A 22 -8.19 8.82 -7.08
C SER A 22 -8.26 9.24 -5.60
N THR A 23 -9.11 8.58 -4.80
CA THR A 23 -9.18 8.83 -3.34
C THR A 23 -7.86 8.49 -2.63
N LEU A 24 -7.20 7.39 -3.02
CA LEU A 24 -5.89 7.04 -2.49
C LEU A 24 -4.82 8.05 -2.92
N THR A 25 -4.84 8.46 -4.19
CA THR A 25 -3.93 9.49 -4.73
C THR A 25 -4.10 10.80 -3.97
N ASP A 26 -5.32 11.28 -3.75
CA ASP A 26 -5.60 12.46 -2.94
C ASP A 26 -5.08 12.34 -1.49
N ALA A 27 -5.22 11.15 -0.88
CA ALA A 27 -4.69 10.89 0.45
C ALA A 27 -3.16 11.00 0.49
N LEU A 28 -2.45 10.50 -0.52
CA LEU A 28 -1.00 10.61 -0.65
C LEU A 28 -0.56 12.07 -0.89
N VAL A 29 -1.26 12.79 -1.76
CA VAL A 29 -1.03 14.21 -2.04
C VAL A 29 -1.25 15.08 -0.79
N SER A 30 -2.29 14.75 -0.01
CA SER A 30 -2.56 15.39 1.28
C SER A 30 -1.47 15.10 2.32
N LYS A 31 -0.97 13.86 2.36
CA LYS A 31 0.12 13.49 3.27
C LYS A 31 1.43 14.21 2.92
N ALA A 32 1.66 14.48 1.62
CA ALA A 32 2.79 15.28 1.15
C ALA A 32 2.61 16.80 1.44
N GLY A 33 1.47 17.23 2.00
CA GLY A 33 1.21 18.62 2.39
C GLY A 33 0.77 19.54 1.23
N ILE A 34 0.42 18.97 0.07
CA ILE A 34 0.02 19.76 -1.12
C ILE A 34 -1.44 20.19 -1.02
N ILE A 35 -2.31 19.32 -0.53
CA ILE A 35 -3.72 19.64 -0.26
C ILE A 35 -4.06 19.44 1.23
N SER A 36 -5.11 20.09 1.69
CA SER A 36 -5.56 19.93 3.08
C SER A 36 -6.18 18.56 3.32
N LYS A 37 -6.06 18.03 4.54
CA LYS A 37 -6.67 16.76 4.93
C LYS A 37 -8.19 16.72 4.74
N LYS A 38 -8.87 17.88 4.86
CA LYS A 38 -10.32 17.98 4.68
C LYS A 38 -10.74 17.88 3.21
N ALA A 39 -9.86 18.28 2.29
CA ALA A 39 -10.12 18.24 0.85
C ALA A 39 -9.79 16.89 0.23
N ALA A 40 -8.97 16.07 0.88
CA ALA A 40 -8.56 14.79 0.37
C ALA A 40 -9.74 13.81 0.29
N GLY A 41 -9.89 13.17 -0.86
CA GLY A 41 -10.99 12.26 -1.20
C GLY A 41 -12.11 12.91 -2.01
N ASP A 42 -12.36 14.20 -1.81
CA ASP A 42 -13.35 14.97 -2.58
C ASP A 42 -12.70 15.84 -3.66
N ALA A 43 -11.45 16.25 -3.45
CA ALA A 43 -10.75 17.19 -4.33
C ALA A 43 -10.46 16.61 -5.72
N ARG A 44 -10.26 15.29 -5.83
CA ARG A 44 -9.84 14.64 -7.07
C ARG A 44 -8.75 15.44 -7.77
N PHE A 45 -7.69 15.72 -7.02
CA PHE A 45 -6.64 16.68 -7.37
C PHE A 45 -5.98 16.39 -8.73
N THR A 46 -5.92 15.13 -9.11
CA THR A 46 -5.34 14.67 -10.37
C THR A 46 -6.31 14.76 -11.55
N ASP A 47 -7.61 14.87 -11.31
CA ASP A 47 -8.64 15.04 -12.36
C ASP A 47 -8.74 16.53 -12.73
N THR A 48 -7.88 16.98 -13.63
CA THR A 48 -7.73 18.41 -14.00
C THR A 48 -8.68 18.88 -15.08
N ARG A 49 -9.32 17.96 -15.80
CA ARG A 49 -10.24 18.25 -16.89
C ARG A 49 -11.69 18.38 -16.39
N ALA A 50 -12.47 19.27 -17.02
CA ALA A 50 -13.88 19.47 -16.64
C ALA A 50 -14.72 18.21 -16.86
N ASP A 51 -14.46 17.46 -17.94
CA ASP A 51 -15.16 16.20 -18.25
C ASP A 51 -14.81 15.06 -17.28
N GLU A 52 -13.58 15.03 -16.73
CA GLU A 52 -13.19 14.09 -15.67
C GLU A 52 -13.94 14.38 -14.38
N GLN A 53 -14.01 15.66 -14.00
CA GLN A 53 -14.71 16.10 -12.80
C GLN A 53 -16.22 15.88 -12.88
N GLU A 54 -16.84 16.20 -14.02
CA GLU A 54 -18.27 16.01 -14.24
C GLU A 54 -18.67 14.51 -14.22
N ARG A 55 -17.88 13.66 -14.86
CA ARG A 55 -18.16 12.22 -14.97
C ARG A 55 -17.58 11.40 -13.81
N CYS A 56 -16.79 12.02 -12.95
CA CYS A 56 -16.09 11.35 -11.86
C CYS A 56 -15.18 10.19 -12.30
N ILE A 57 -14.56 10.29 -13.47
CA ILE A 57 -13.61 9.30 -14.01
C ILE A 57 -12.33 9.97 -14.49
N THR A 58 -11.18 9.38 -14.21
CA THR A 58 -9.89 9.82 -14.78
C THR A 58 -9.82 9.36 -16.24
N ILE A 59 -9.57 10.30 -17.14
CA ILE A 59 -9.48 10.06 -18.61
C ILE A 59 -8.03 10.12 -19.05
N LYS A 60 -7.26 11.09 -18.52
CA LYS A 60 -5.86 11.35 -18.90
C LYS A 60 -4.93 11.14 -17.72
N SER A 61 -3.76 10.58 -17.99
CA SER A 61 -2.74 10.40 -16.95
C SER A 61 -2.19 11.75 -16.49
N THR A 62 -2.14 11.95 -15.18
CA THR A 62 -1.62 13.17 -14.54
C THR A 62 -0.51 12.81 -13.58
N GLY A 63 0.64 13.50 -13.71
CA GLY A 63 1.80 13.29 -12.84
C GLY A 63 1.91 14.35 -11.75
N ILE A 64 2.28 13.92 -10.56
CA ILE A 64 2.59 14.79 -9.43
C ILE A 64 3.85 14.31 -8.71
N SER A 65 4.73 15.23 -8.33
CA SER A 65 5.95 14.91 -7.58
C SER A 65 5.71 15.10 -6.09
N LEU A 66 5.92 14.03 -5.33
CA LEU A 66 5.76 14.00 -3.89
C LEU A 66 7.15 13.90 -3.24
N TYR A 67 7.41 14.78 -2.29
CA TYR A 67 8.59 14.71 -1.45
C TYR A 67 8.29 13.86 -0.21
N PHE A 68 9.16 12.90 0.09
CA PHE A 68 9.01 12.02 1.22
C PHE A 68 10.35 11.82 1.93
N GLU A 69 10.34 12.00 3.25
CA GLU A 69 11.47 11.65 4.11
C GLU A 69 11.18 10.30 4.79
N TYR A 70 12.06 9.35 4.51
CA TYR A 70 12.02 8.05 5.18
C TYR A 70 12.97 8.08 6.37
N ASP A 71 12.42 8.22 7.56
CA ASP A 71 13.17 8.08 8.79
C ASP A 71 12.69 6.83 9.54
N PRO A 72 13.55 5.79 9.63
CA PRO A 72 13.21 4.58 10.36
C PRO A 72 12.83 4.82 11.82
N GLU A 73 13.39 5.86 12.45
CA GLU A 73 13.14 6.19 13.86
C GLU A 73 11.85 6.99 14.06
N THR A 74 11.45 7.85 13.13
CA THR A 74 10.19 8.60 13.26
C THR A 74 8.96 7.73 13.11
N ILE A 75 9.04 6.63 12.38
CA ILE A 75 7.96 5.65 12.32
C ILE A 75 7.76 5.02 13.70
N ASP A 76 8.82 4.80 14.43
CA ASP A 76 8.78 4.25 15.79
C ASP A 76 8.23 5.28 16.80
N LYS A 77 8.65 6.54 16.72
CA LYS A 77 8.15 7.63 17.60
C LYS A 77 6.67 7.97 17.38
N GLN A 78 6.11 7.78 16.19
CA GLN A 78 4.67 7.94 15.96
C GLN A 78 3.84 6.80 16.55
N ALA A 79 4.43 5.62 16.69
CA ALA A 79 3.80 4.50 17.38
C ALA A 79 3.81 4.67 18.91
N GLU A 80 4.81 5.34 19.46
CA GLU A 80 4.95 5.64 20.90
C GLU A 80 4.11 6.84 21.35
N LYS A 81 3.85 7.81 20.49
CA LYS A 81 2.97 8.97 20.78
C LYS A 81 1.46 8.64 20.87
N ALA A 82 1.08 7.38 20.66
CA ALA A 82 -0.25 6.90 20.99
C ALA A 82 -0.44 6.61 22.50
N THR A 83 0.61 6.73 23.31
CA THR A 83 0.56 6.74 24.79
C THR A 83 1.05 8.09 25.28
N PRO A 84 0.27 8.86 26.08
CA PRO A 84 0.69 10.15 26.56
C PRO A 84 1.75 9.97 27.65
N ALA A 85 2.96 10.47 27.43
CA ALA A 85 3.96 10.70 28.47
C ALA A 85 4.57 12.09 28.25
N GLU A 86 4.62 12.83 29.34
CA GLU A 86 4.99 14.23 29.46
C GLU A 86 6.48 14.48 29.22
N GLY A 87 6.76 15.58 28.49
CA GLY A 87 7.92 16.46 28.65
C GLY A 87 9.26 15.94 28.17
N GLU A 88 9.77 16.54 27.06
CA GLU A 88 11.20 16.84 26.91
C GLU A 88 11.44 17.88 25.81
N GLU A 89 12.43 18.76 26.07
CA GLU A 89 12.75 19.99 25.36
C GLU A 89 13.40 19.76 23.98
N GLU A 90 13.13 20.67 23.05
CA GLU A 90 13.69 20.70 21.71
C GLU A 90 15.19 21.09 21.76
N ALA A 91 16.06 20.18 21.31
CA ALA A 91 17.46 20.49 21.01
C ALA A 91 17.61 20.73 19.49
N GLU A 92 18.14 21.89 19.13
CA GLU A 92 18.52 22.25 17.76
C GLU A 92 19.65 21.33 17.26
N GLU A 93 19.35 20.43 16.32
CA GLU A 93 20.35 19.60 15.66
C GLU A 93 20.72 20.13 14.26
N ASN A 94 22.01 20.24 14.02
CA ASN A 94 22.64 20.52 12.73
C ASN A 94 22.10 19.59 11.64
N VAL A 95 21.58 20.18 10.55
CA VAL A 95 21.03 19.45 9.39
C VAL A 95 22.18 18.81 8.61
N GLU A 96 22.64 17.63 9.01
CA GLU A 96 23.28 16.71 8.08
C GLU A 96 22.22 16.26 7.06
N ILE A 97 22.51 16.39 5.77
CA ILE A 97 21.65 15.92 4.68
C ILE A 97 21.54 14.41 4.79
N LYS A 98 20.55 13.93 5.53
CA LYS A 98 20.27 12.50 5.68
C LYS A 98 19.88 11.95 4.30
N HIS A 99 20.56 10.88 3.86
CA HIS A 99 20.35 10.18 2.60
C HIS A 99 18.97 9.49 2.49
N ASN A 100 18.00 9.84 3.33
CA ASN A 100 16.68 9.22 3.46
C ASN A 100 15.54 10.01 2.80
N SER A 101 15.88 11.01 2.01
CA SER A 101 14.90 11.83 1.28
C SER A 101 14.64 11.27 -0.11
N TYR A 102 13.38 11.07 -0.47
CA TYR A 102 12.93 10.53 -1.74
C TYR A 102 12.03 11.50 -2.49
N LEU A 103 12.16 11.53 -3.80
CA LEU A 103 11.21 12.17 -4.70
C LEU A 103 10.42 11.07 -5.41
N ILE A 104 9.12 11.02 -5.15
CA ILE A 104 8.22 10.05 -5.77
C ILE A 104 7.38 10.79 -6.80
N ASN A 105 7.62 10.52 -8.08
CA ASN A 105 6.76 10.98 -9.16
C ASN A 105 5.60 9.99 -9.28
N LEU A 106 4.46 10.39 -8.77
CA LEU A 106 3.23 9.60 -8.82
C LEU A 106 2.49 9.94 -10.11
N ILE A 107 2.17 8.93 -10.92
CA ILE A 107 1.39 9.07 -12.14
C ILE A 107 0.04 8.41 -11.90
N ASP A 108 -1.01 9.23 -11.80
CA ASP A 108 -2.39 8.76 -11.75
C ASP A 108 -2.87 8.44 -13.16
N SER A 109 -3.23 7.18 -13.41
CA SER A 109 -3.64 6.69 -14.73
C SER A 109 -5.13 6.32 -14.75
N PRO A 110 -5.80 6.36 -15.94
CA PRO A 110 -7.19 5.92 -16.04
C PRO A 110 -7.42 4.49 -15.56
N GLY A 111 -8.60 4.23 -14.99
CA GLY A 111 -9.01 2.88 -14.59
C GLY A 111 -9.90 2.17 -15.61
N HIS A 112 -10.40 2.89 -16.63
CA HIS A 112 -11.34 2.37 -17.61
C HIS A 112 -10.64 1.75 -18.83
N VAL A 113 -11.18 0.64 -19.34
CA VAL A 113 -10.59 -0.12 -20.47
C VAL A 113 -10.45 0.71 -21.75
N ASP A 114 -11.35 1.66 -22.00
CA ASP A 114 -11.33 2.51 -23.18
C ASP A 114 -10.08 3.42 -23.24
N PHE A 115 -9.44 3.63 -22.11
CA PHE A 115 -8.23 4.46 -21.99
C PHE A 115 -6.95 3.63 -21.79
N SER A 116 -6.94 2.37 -22.21
CA SER A 116 -5.82 1.44 -22.04
C SER A 116 -4.50 1.96 -22.66
N SER A 117 -4.56 2.76 -23.72
CA SER A 117 -3.39 3.40 -24.33
C SER A 117 -2.72 4.41 -23.39
N GLU A 118 -3.50 5.18 -22.63
CA GLU A 118 -3.01 6.12 -21.62
C GLU A 118 -2.34 5.37 -20.47
N VAL A 119 -2.93 4.25 -20.03
CA VAL A 119 -2.34 3.39 -18.99
C VAL A 119 -0.99 2.84 -19.45
N THR A 120 -0.90 2.33 -20.67
CA THR A 120 0.35 1.82 -21.24
C THR A 120 1.42 2.92 -21.33
N ALA A 121 1.04 4.12 -21.77
CA ALA A 121 1.96 5.26 -21.85
C ALA A 121 2.48 5.67 -20.45
N ALA A 122 1.61 5.66 -19.43
CA ALA A 122 2.00 5.91 -18.05
C ALA A 122 2.97 4.85 -17.51
N LEU A 123 2.70 3.57 -17.78
CA LEU A 123 3.55 2.46 -17.33
C LEU A 123 4.96 2.55 -17.91
N ARG A 124 5.13 2.93 -19.18
CA ARG A 124 6.44 3.00 -19.85
C ARG A 124 7.40 4.01 -19.25
N VAL A 125 6.93 4.97 -18.48
CA VAL A 125 7.77 6.00 -17.85
C VAL A 125 7.93 5.77 -16.35
N THR A 126 7.48 4.64 -15.82
CA THR A 126 7.53 4.33 -14.40
C THR A 126 8.42 3.13 -14.07
N ASP A 127 8.93 3.12 -12.83
CA ASP A 127 9.79 2.05 -12.29
C ASP A 127 8.96 0.95 -11.60
N GLY A 128 7.74 1.30 -11.18
CA GLY A 128 6.83 0.41 -10.46
C GLY A 128 5.37 0.79 -10.66
N ALA A 129 4.49 -0.15 -10.40
CA ALA A 129 3.04 0.04 -10.46
C ALA A 129 2.39 -0.28 -9.10
N LEU A 130 1.69 0.70 -8.52
CA LEU A 130 0.84 0.50 -7.36
C LEU A 130 -0.52 0.00 -7.83
N VAL A 131 -0.72 -1.29 -7.69
CA VAL A 131 -1.98 -1.96 -8.04
C VAL A 131 -2.94 -1.84 -6.87
N VAL A 132 -4.03 -1.09 -7.05
CA VAL A 132 -5.02 -0.86 -5.99
C VAL A 132 -6.20 -1.81 -6.18
N VAL A 133 -6.47 -2.61 -5.15
CA VAL A 133 -7.56 -3.59 -5.12
C VAL A 133 -8.49 -3.28 -3.95
N ASP A 134 -9.80 -3.27 -4.20
CA ASP A 134 -10.82 -3.14 -3.16
C ASP A 134 -10.84 -4.42 -2.31
N SER A 135 -10.66 -4.29 -0.99
CA SER A 135 -10.67 -5.42 -0.05
C SER A 135 -12.02 -6.16 0.01
N VAL A 136 -13.10 -5.51 -0.40
CA VAL A 136 -14.45 -6.10 -0.47
C VAL A 136 -14.67 -6.80 -1.80
N GLY A 137 -14.38 -6.12 -2.92
CA GLY A 137 -14.61 -6.63 -4.28
C GLY A 137 -13.56 -7.64 -4.75
N GLY A 138 -12.34 -7.54 -4.23
CA GLY A 138 -11.22 -8.38 -4.67
C GLY A 138 -10.70 -8.00 -6.07
N VAL A 139 -10.04 -8.94 -6.71
CA VAL A 139 -9.47 -8.76 -8.06
C VAL A 139 -10.57 -8.83 -9.12
N CYS A 140 -10.63 -7.82 -9.99
CA CYS A 140 -11.59 -7.69 -11.08
C CYS A 140 -10.91 -7.81 -12.45
N VAL A 141 -11.70 -8.02 -13.51
CA VAL A 141 -11.20 -8.20 -14.89
C VAL A 141 -10.27 -7.06 -15.36
N GLN A 142 -10.58 -5.82 -15.01
CA GLN A 142 -9.71 -4.69 -15.38
C GLN A 142 -8.41 -4.69 -14.60
N THR A 143 -8.42 -5.13 -13.34
CA THR A 143 -7.19 -5.32 -12.54
C THR A 143 -6.26 -6.31 -13.24
N GLU A 144 -6.79 -7.44 -13.73
CA GLU A 144 -6.03 -8.42 -14.50
C GLU A 144 -5.44 -7.79 -15.78
N THR A 145 -6.27 -7.06 -16.54
CA THR A 145 -5.82 -6.42 -17.79
C THR A 145 -4.67 -5.44 -17.55
N VAL A 146 -4.80 -4.58 -16.55
CA VAL A 146 -3.78 -3.57 -16.23
C VAL A 146 -2.52 -4.22 -15.66
N LEU A 147 -2.68 -5.23 -14.81
CA LEU A 147 -1.55 -5.98 -14.26
C LEU A 147 -0.78 -6.69 -15.39
N ARG A 148 -1.48 -7.32 -16.34
CA ARG A 148 -0.86 -7.91 -17.54
C ARG A 148 -0.08 -6.87 -18.35
N GLN A 149 -0.63 -5.67 -18.56
CA GLN A 149 0.08 -4.58 -19.25
C GLN A 149 1.35 -4.18 -18.49
N ALA A 150 1.29 -4.01 -17.17
CA ALA A 150 2.44 -3.71 -16.35
C ALA A 150 3.55 -4.78 -16.46
N LEU A 151 3.17 -6.06 -16.41
CA LEU A 151 4.09 -7.17 -16.57
C LEU A 151 4.74 -7.21 -17.96
N THR A 152 3.96 -6.94 -19.02
CA THR A 152 4.48 -6.87 -20.40
C THR A 152 5.51 -5.74 -20.56
N GLU A 153 5.33 -4.61 -19.89
CA GLU A 153 6.28 -3.49 -19.88
C GLU A 153 7.39 -3.69 -18.81
N ARG A 154 7.46 -4.86 -18.15
CA ARG A 154 8.45 -5.23 -17.14
C ARG A 154 8.44 -4.34 -15.90
N ILE A 155 7.28 -3.81 -15.55
CA ILE A 155 7.09 -2.95 -14.39
C ILE A 155 6.79 -3.81 -13.17
N ARG A 156 7.50 -3.55 -12.07
CA ARG A 156 7.30 -4.29 -10.81
C ARG A 156 6.02 -3.87 -10.11
N PRO A 157 5.09 -4.80 -9.84
CA PRO A 157 3.87 -4.49 -9.12
C PRO A 157 4.12 -4.42 -7.61
N VAL A 158 3.39 -3.52 -6.96
CA VAL A 158 3.18 -3.44 -5.51
C VAL A 158 1.67 -3.39 -5.28
N LEU A 159 1.17 -4.17 -4.35
CA LEU A 159 -0.27 -4.29 -4.11
C LEU A 159 -0.72 -3.39 -2.95
N MET A 160 -1.82 -2.67 -3.13
CA MET A 160 -2.55 -1.97 -2.08
C MET A 160 -3.96 -2.54 -1.93
N CYS A 161 -4.22 -3.25 -0.84
CA CYS A 161 -5.56 -3.65 -0.43
C CYS A 161 -6.25 -2.44 0.21
N ASN A 162 -7.06 -1.75 -0.60
CA ASN A 162 -7.76 -0.51 -0.24
C ASN A 162 -9.15 -0.80 0.33
N LYS A 163 -9.76 0.21 0.94
CA LYS A 163 -11.11 0.15 1.54
C LYS A 163 -11.24 -0.91 2.64
N LEU A 164 -10.18 -1.13 3.41
CA LEU A 164 -10.20 -2.08 4.53
C LEU A 164 -11.19 -1.65 5.63
N ASP A 165 -11.48 -0.35 5.76
CA ASP A 165 -12.54 0.19 6.60
C ASP A 165 -13.90 -0.45 6.33
N ARG A 166 -14.24 -0.76 5.08
CA ARG A 166 -15.51 -1.39 4.70
C ARG A 166 -15.61 -2.84 5.15
N VAL A 167 -14.50 -3.56 5.18
CA VAL A 167 -14.46 -4.94 5.70
C VAL A 167 -14.86 -4.97 7.17
N ILE A 168 -14.45 -3.94 7.93
CA ILE A 168 -14.71 -3.83 9.36
C ILE A 168 -16.10 -3.20 9.61
N SER A 169 -16.41 -2.07 8.97
CA SER A 169 -17.61 -1.27 9.29
C SER A 169 -18.88 -1.76 8.59
N GLU A 170 -18.77 -2.21 7.33
CA GLU A 170 -19.93 -2.62 6.53
C GLU A 170 -20.17 -4.14 6.61
N LEU A 171 -19.12 -4.93 6.36
CA LEU A 171 -19.24 -6.39 6.33
C LEU A 171 -19.22 -7.01 7.73
N GLN A 172 -18.62 -6.32 8.71
CA GLN A 172 -18.50 -6.79 10.10
C GLN A 172 -17.98 -8.23 10.19
N LEU A 173 -17.01 -8.58 9.34
CA LEU A 173 -16.43 -9.91 9.29
C LEU A 173 -15.62 -10.20 10.56
N ASP A 174 -15.63 -11.45 10.98
CA ASP A 174 -14.69 -11.94 11.99
C ASP A 174 -13.24 -11.74 11.52
N PRO A 175 -12.28 -11.53 12.42
CA PRO A 175 -10.88 -11.31 12.06
C PRO A 175 -10.29 -12.39 11.14
N GLU A 176 -10.66 -13.66 11.35
CA GLU A 176 -10.20 -14.78 10.55
C GLU A 176 -10.81 -14.76 9.13
N GLU A 177 -12.10 -14.48 9.02
CA GLU A 177 -12.77 -14.31 7.72
C GLU A 177 -12.19 -13.13 6.94
N ALA A 178 -11.92 -12.02 7.63
CA ALA A 178 -11.27 -10.85 7.03
C ALA A 178 -9.86 -11.20 6.52
N TYR A 179 -9.08 -11.95 7.30
CA TYR A 179 -7.77 -12.44 6.90
C TYR A 179 -7.85 -13.32 5.65
N HIS A 180 -8.72 -14.33 5.63
CA HIS A 180 -8.89 -15.19 4.46
C HIS A 180 -9.30 -14.43 3.19
N LYS A 181 -10.14 -13.40 3.34
CA LYS A 181 -10.54 -12.54 2.22
C LYS A 181 -9.36 -11.76 1.65
N LEU A 182 -8.54 -11.17 2.52
CA LEU A 182 -7.32 -10.46 2.11
C LEU A 182 -6.30 -11.42 1.49
N MET A 183 -6.09 -12.58 2.09
CA MET A 183 -5.20 -13.62 1.56
C MET A 183 -5.62 -14.05 0.15
N LYS A 184 -6.91 -14.31 -0.06
CA LYS A 184 -7.46 -14.65 -1.38
C LYS A 184 -7.20 -13.54 -2.42
N SER A 185 -7.28 -12.27 -2.04
CA SER A 185 -6.99 -11.15 -2.93
C SER A 185 -5.51 -11.12 -3.33
N VAL A 186 -4.59 -11.35 -2.40
CA VAL A 186 -3.15 -11.43 -2.66
C VAL A 186 -2.82 -12.64 -3.56
N GLU A 187 -3.38 -13.80 -3.26
CA GLU A 187 -3.22 -15.02 -4.05
C GLU A 187 -3.73 -14.84 -5.49
N SER A 188 -4.90 -14.20 -5.66
CA SER A 188 -5.46 -13.93 -6.99
C SER A 188 -4.53 -13.05 -7.83
N VAL A 189 -3.92 -12.04 -7.23
CA VAL A 189 -2.90 -11.20 -7.90
C VAL A 189 -1.69 -12.04 -8.28
N ASN A 190 -1.20 -12.89 -7.39
CA ASN A 190 -0.03 -13.75 -7.63
C ASN A 190 -0.30 -14.81 -8.72
N VAL A 191 -1.51 -15.34 -8.80
CA VAL A 191 -1.92 -16.23 -9.89
C VAL A 191 -1.79 -15.53 -11.25
N ILE A 192 -2.25 -14.27 -11.34
CA ILE A 192 -2.11 -13.48 -12.57
C ILE A 192 -0.62 -13.26 -12.89
N ILE A 193 0.19 -12.86 -11.91
CA ILE A 193 1.63 -12.64 -12.09
C ILE A 193 2.32 -13.92 -12.58
N ALA A 194 2.00 -15.06 -11.98
CA ALA A 194 2.57 -16.35 -12.34
C ALA A 194 2.22 -16.81 -13.77
N THR A 195 1.14 -16.27 -14.37
CA THR A 195 0.75 -16.56 -15.76
C THR A 195 1.68 -15.88 -16.78
N TYR A 196 2.42 -14.84 -16.35
CA TYR A 196 3.31 -14.05 -17.23
C TYR A 196 4.75 -14.04 -16.69
N PRO A 197 5.43 -15.20 -16.63
CA PRO A 197 6.81 -15.25 -16.15
C PRO A 197 7.75 -14.54 -17.13
N ASP A 198 8.65 -13.72 -16.61
CA ASP A 198 9.77 -13.13 -17.36
C ASP A 198 11.08 -13.40 -16.58
N GLU A 199 11.96 -14.21 -17.15
CA GLU A 199 13.25 -14.57 -16.54
C GLU A 199 14.14 -13.34 -16.28
N ALA A 200 13.99 -12.28 -17.07
CA ALA A 200 14.79 -11.07 -16.93
C ALA A 200 14.40 -10.23 -15.69
N VAL A 201 13.17 -10.36 -15.20
CA VAL A 201 12.65 -9.57 -14.05
C VAL A 201 12.75 -10.37 -12.74
N GLY A 202 12.83 -11.71 -12.83
CA GLY A 202 12.90 -12.60 -11.68
C GLY A 202 11.55 -12.76 -10.97
N ASP A 203 11.59 -13.11 -9.66
CA ASP A 203 10.37 -13.23 -8.87
C ASP A 203 9.80 -11.83 -8.54
N ILE A 204 8.63 -11.55 -9.09
CA ILE A 204 7.89 -10.29 -8.93
C ILE A 204 6.56 -10.50 -8.22
N GLN A 205 6.34 -11.68 -7.64
CA GLN A 205 5.14 -11.94 -6.85
C GLN A 205 5.08 -11.03 -5.63
N VAL A 206 3.86 -10.72 -5.21
CA VAL A 206 3.63 -9.80 -4.10
C VAL A 206 3.33 -10.57 -2.81
N TYR A 207 4.08 -10.26 -1.76
CA TYR A 207 3.96 -10.92 -0.46
C TYR A 207 3.93 -9.89 0.66
N PRO A 208 2.95 -9.95 1.56
CA PRO A 208 2.93 -9.08 2.74
C PRO A 208 4.20 -9.18 3.60
N GLN A 209 4.77 -10.39 3.74
CA GLN A 209 6.00 -10.64 4.50
C GLN A 209 7.23 -9.97 3.85
N HIS A 210 7.24 -9.76 2.54
CA HIS A 210 8.32 -9.06 1.84
C HIS A 210 8.12 -7.55 1.79
N GLY A 211 6.96 -7.05 2.31
CA GLY A 211 6.63 -5.63 2.32
C GLY A 211 6.15 -5.09 0.97
N THR A 212 5.79 -5.95 0.03
CA THR A 212 5.26 -5.58 -1.30
C THR A 212 3.74 -5.47 -1.32
N VAL A 213 3.08 -5.69 -0.16
CA VAL A 213 1.64 -5.51 0.03
C VAL A 213 1.40 -4.53 1.16
N ALA A 214 0.55 -3.54 0.90
CA ALA A 214 0.04 -2.58 1.87
C ALA A 214 -1.47 -2.76 2.06
N PHE A 215 -1.95 -2.40 3.24
CA PHE A 215 -3.35 -2.46 3.63
C PHE A 215 -3.80 -1.10 4.13
N GLY A 216 -5.03 -0.67 3.82
CA GLY A 216 -5.51 0.61 4.33
C GLY A 216 -6.82 1.08 3.75
N SER A 217 -7.13 2.34 4.05
CA SER A 217 -8.27 3.08 3.53
C SER A 217 -7.82 4.44 2.98
N GLY A 218 -7.93 4.62 1.67
CA GLY A 218 -7.67 5.91 1.04
C GLY A 218 -8.65 6.98 1.54
N LEU A 219 -9.92 6.62 1.74
CA LEU A 219 -10.96 7.54 2.23
C LEU A 219 -10.64 8.04 3.65
N GLN A 220 -10.25 7.15 4.55
CA GLN A 220 -9.91 7.48 5.93
C GLN A 220 -8.44 7.89 6.11
N GLN A 221 -7.66 7.94 5.03
CA GLN A 221 -6.27 8.43 4.98
C GLN A 221 -5.31 7.67 5.92
N TRP A 222 -5.45 6.36 6.03
CA TRP A 222 -4.53 5.53 6.77
C TRP A 222 -4.12 4.27 5.98
N GLY A 223 -2.92 3.81 6.26
CA GLY A 223 -2.39 2.59 5.66
C GLY A 223 -1.20 2.07 6.45
N PHE A 224 -0.92 0.79 6.25
CA PHE A 224 0.22 0.13 6.88
C PHE A 224 0.72 -1.03 6.02
N THR A 225 1.95 -1.43 6.27
CA THR A 225 2.53 -2.71 5.86
C THR A 225 2.80 -3.56 7.10
N LEU A 226 2.98 -4.85 6.93
CA LEU A 226 3.31 -5.74 8.06
C LEU A 226 4.60 -5.32 8.76
N ARG A 227 5.55 -4.70 8.04
CA ARG A 227 6.83 -4.24 8.59
C ARG A 227 6.65 -3.29 9.76
N LYS A 228 5.63 -2.41 9.73
CA LYS A 228 5.33 -1.50 10.84
C LYS A 228 5.03 -2.27 12.14
N PHE A 229 4.18 -3.28 12.04
CA PHE A 229 3.82 -4.13 13.19
C PHE A 229 4.97 -5.06 13.59
N ALA A 230 5.71 -5.60 12.62
CA ALA A 230 6.86 -6.44 12.88
C ALA A 230 7.92 -5.71 13.71
N ARG A 231 8.23 -4.46 13.38
CA ARG A 231 9.16 -3.61 14.17
C ARG A 231 8.66 -3.37 15.58
N MET A 232 7.37 -3.02 15.72
CA MET A 232 6.78 -2.77 17.04
C MET A 232 6.84 -4.02 17.93
N TYR A 233 6.49 -5.18 17.40
CA TYR A 233 6.49 -6.44 18.14
C TYR A 233 7.89 -7.00 18.31
N SER A 234 8.80 -6.80 17.37
CA SER A 234 10.23 -7.16 17.48
C SER A 234 10.86 -6.51 18.70
N LYS A 235 10.66 -5.19 18.88
CA LYS A 235 11.13 -4.46 20.07
C LYS A 235 10.49 -4.99 21.36
N LYS A 236 9.18 -5.28 21.35
CA LYS A 236 8.43 -5.73 22.53
C LYS A 236 8.81 -7.15 22.98
N PHE A 237 9.07 -8.05 22.04
CA PHE A 237 9.30 -9.48 22.32
C PHE A 237 10.76 -9.91 22.16
N GLY A 238 11.66 -9.01 21.71
CA GLY A 238 13.07 -9.34 21.47
C GLY A 238 13.28 -10.37 20.34
N ILE A 239 12.38 -10.40 19.35
CA ILE A 239 12.41 -11.31 18.19
C ILE A 239 12.93 -10.50 16.99
N GLU A 240 13.72 -11.12 16.12
CA GLU A 240 14.19 -10.50 14.88
C GLU A 240 13.02 -10.07 13.96
N GLU A 241 13.12 -8.87 13.34
CA GLU A 241 12.06 -8.29 12.47
C GLU A 241 11.66 -9.24 11.35
N SER A 242 12.62 -9.90 10.70
CA SER A 242 12.38 -10.85 9.61
C SER A 242 11.48 -12.02 10.05
N ARG A 243 11.80 -12.62 11.19
CA ARG A 243 10.99 -13.71 11.76
C ARG A 243 9.60 -13.24 12.21
N MET A 244 9.50 -11.99 12.66
CA MET A 244 8.20 -11.43 13.02
C MET A 244 7.34 -11.19 11.75
N MET A 245 7.93 -10.73 10.65
CA MET A 245 7.25 -10.57 9.37
C MET A 245 6.62 -11.88 8.89
N GLU A 246 7.37 -12.99 8.97
CA GLU A 246 6.87 -14.32 8.60
C GLU A 246 5.69 -14.78 9.48
N ARG A 247 5.73 -14.45 10.77
CA ARG A 247 4.69 -14.88 11.73
C ARG A 247 3.42 -14.04 11.69
N LEU A 248 3.51 -12.81 11.22
CA LEU A 248 2.36 -11.90 11.14
C LEU A 248 1.47 -12.17 9.92
N TRP A 249 1.93 -13.02 8.99
CA TRP A 249 1.16 -13.43 7.83
C TRP A 249 1.36 -14.92 7.56
N GLY A 250 0.27 -15.68 7.57
CA GLY A 250 0.29 -17.13 7.41
C GLY A 250 -0.48 -17.81 8.54
N ASP A 251 -0.40 -19.14 8.60
CA ASP A 251 -1.13 -19.97 9.54
C ASP A 251 -0.41 -20.05 10.91
N TYR A 252 -0.22 -18.91 11.54
CA TYR A 252 0.40 -18.79 12.85
C TYR A 252 -0.53 -18.08 13.82
N PHE A 253 -0.75 -18.71 14.98
CA PHE A 253 -1.56 -18.18 16.07
C PHE A 253 -0.65 -17.83 17.27
N PHE A 254 -0.88 -16.68 17.87
CA PHE A 254 -0.16 -16.29 19.07
C PHE A 254 -0.98 -16.63 20.31
N ASP A 255 -0.47 -17.58 21.10
CA ASP A 255 -1.01 -17.88 22.42
C ASP A 255 -0.51 -16.82 23.42
N ALA A 256 -1.43 -15.97 23.87
CA ALA A 256 -1.13 -14.87 24.79
C ALA A 256 -0.79 -15.37 26.20
N ASP A 257 -1.34 -16.51 26.62
CA ASP A 257 -1.16 -17.08 27.96
C ASP A 257 0.26 -17.68 28.10
N ASN A 258 0.68 -18.43 27.08
CA ASN A 258 1.99 -19.09 27.05
C ASN A 258 3.08 -18.25 26.34
N LYS A 259 2.72 -17.11 25.73
CA LYS A 259 3.60 -16.25 24.92
C LYS A 259 4.35 -17.01 23.82
N LYS A 260 3.68 -17.99 23.20
CA LYS A 260 4.25 -18.85 22.16
C LYS A 260 3.43 -18.75 20.86
N TRP A 261 4.11 -18.96 19.75
CA TRP A 261 3.49 -19.09 18.44
C TRP A 261 3.22 -20.57 18.13
N ALA A 262 2.01 -20.89 17.66
CA ALA A 262 1.58 -22.22 17.27
C ALA A 262 0.98 -22.19 15.86
N LYS A 263 0.92 -23.34 15.20
CA LYS A 263 0.25 -23.52 13.89
C LYS A 263 -1.23 -23.91 14.02
N THR A 264 -1.68 -24.19 15.23
CA THR A 264 -3.07 -24.53 15.54
C THR A 264 -3.65 -23.53 16.52
N ASP A 265 -4.92 -23.15 16.33
CA ASP A 265 -5.61 -22.28 17.28
C ASP A 265 -6.02 -23.10 18.52
N HIS A 266 -5.37 -22.81 19.66
CA HIS A 266 -5.71 -23.44 20.93
C HIS A 266 -7.11 -23.11 21.45
N LYS A 267 -7.84 -22.17 20.84
CA LYS A 267 -9.23 -21.88 21.22
C LYS A 267 -10.20 -22.93 20.72
N ASP A 268 -9.91 -23.59 19.62
CA ASP A 268 -10.75 -24.69 19.11
C ASP A 268 -10.60 -25.98 19.91
N GLU A 269 -9.42 -26.23 20.51
CA GLU A 269 -9.21 -27.37 21.39
C GLU A 269 -9.94 -27.25 22.73
N ARG A 270 -10.34 -26.04 23.17
CA ARG A 270 -11.13 -25.83 24.40
C ARG A 270 -12.64 -25.93 24.20
N LYS A 271 -13.10 -26.06 22.94
CA LYS A 271 -14.52 -26.23 22.59
C LYS A 271 -14.91 -27.68 22.25
N ALA A 272 -13.93 -28.58 22.14
CA ALA A 272 -14.13 -30.02 22.00
C ALA A 272 -13.95 -30.73 23.34
#